data_6a02c6f55c0347539e6beb98030dc92a
#
_entry.id   6a02c6f55c0347539e6beb98030dc92a
#
_cell.length_a   1.000
_cell.length_b   1.000
_cell.length_c   1.000
_cell.angle_alpha   90.00
_cell.angle_beta   90.00
_cell.angle_gamma   90.00
#
_symmetry.space_group_name_H-M   'P 1'
#
loop_
_entity.id
_entity.type
_entity.pdbx_description
1 polymer ?
#
loop_
_entity_poly.entity_id
_entity_poly.type
_entity_poly.pdbx_seq_one_letter_code
_entity_poly.pdbx_strand_id
1 'polypeptide(L)'
;MASIRKKLEENVNNSKNTRMDIASGNMLGNWRPDEITHMTRYDKISSLCIEEAKRLGRPIDVLEAGCGEIWVLRNLYKAYTVKKSDVIASYRGVDIDPACLNEKQGYSSPTGLVQDSTWFKNFNGQIDIQDLTVNPVFDLPDNSIDFFWTTEVIEHMNREFIQAWLDDANRVLRPGGLIYVSTPNHDGSNDKLPEDHIYEWGFEELKKELTRYTRGWFLQSVVGTFAQMPKLKAAMSKDNEDAEWRLMEDQFELLQERYGKQFLRVVAATFFPEVSNNCAWILRKKP
;
A
#
# COMPACT_ATOMS: atom_id res chain seq x y z
N MET A 1 -18.47 -21.87 0.22
CA MET A 1 -17.50 -21.66 1.31
C MET A 1 -16.21 -22.47 1.18
N ALA A 2 -16.24 -23.81 1.01
CA ALA A 2 -15.01 -24.61 0.84
C ALA A 2 -14.14 -24.22 -0.38
N SER A 3 -14.74 -23.79 -1.48
CA SER A 3 -14.04 -23.37 -2.70
C SER A 3 -13.28 -22.04 -2.53
N ILE A 4 -13.85 -21.08 -1.77
CA ILE A 4 -13.23 -19.78 -1.52
C ILE A 4 -12.04 -19.96 -0.56
N ARG A 5 -12.19 -20.78 0.47
CA ARG A 5 -11.13 -21.08 1.42
C ARG A 5 -9.93 -21.76 0.74
N LYS A 6 -10.20 -22.73 -0.15
CA LYS A 6 -9.15 -23.39 -0.95
C LYS A 6 -8.45 -22.38 -1.86
N LYS A 7 -9.19 -21.47 -2.49
CA LYS A 7 -8.63 -20.42 -3.35
C LYS A 7 -7.78 -19.41 -2.55
N LEU A 8 -8.20 -19.06 -1.34
CA LEU A 8 -7.43 -18.23 -0.42
C LEU A 8 -6.15 -18.93 0.05
N GLU A 9 -6.21 -20.23 0.39
CA GLU A 9 -5.03 -21.01 0.74
C GLU A 9 -4.05 -21.16 -0.44
N GLU A 10 -4.56 -21.32 -1.65
CA GLU A 10 -3.76 -21.30 -2.89
C GLU A 10 -3.16 -19.91 -3.15
N ASN A 11 -3.91 -18.83 -2.90
CA ASN A 11 -3.46 -17.45 -3.04
C ASN A 11 -2.37 -17.09 -2.02
N VAL A 12 -2.50 -17.50 -0.76
CA VAL A 12 -1.46 -17.37 0.26
C VAL A 12 -0.16 -18.06 -0.20
N ASN A 13 -0.26 -19.22 -0.84
CA ASN A 13 0.91 -19.94 -1.34
C ASN A 13 1.54 -19.26 -2.57
N ASN A 14 0.73 -18.68 -3.46
CA ASN A 14 1.22 -17.95 -4.63
C ASN A 14 1.83 -16.59 -4.27
N SER A 15 1.27 -15.86 -3.31
CA SER A 15 1.81 -14.59 -2.84
C SER A 15 3.22 -14.70 -2.25
N LYS A 16 3.60 -15.89 -1.77
CA LYS A 16 4.96 -16.15 -1.27
C LYS A 16 6.05 -16.04 -2.34
N ASN A 17 5.69 -16.22 -3.60
CA ASN A 17 6.64 -16.19 -4.71
C ASN A 17 6.87 -14.77 -5.27
N THR A 18 6.04 -13.80 -4.90
CA THR A 18 6.11 -12.41 -5.40
C THR A 18 6.64 -11.41 -4.37
N ARG A 19 6.91 -11.85 -3.14
CA ARG A 19 7.36 -10.98 -2.06
C ARG A 19 8.81 -10.54 -2.26
N MET A 20 8.98 -9.24 -2.30
CA MET A 20 10.29 -8.62 -2.37
C MET A 20 11.01 -8.62 -1.03
N ASP A 21 12.28 -8.95 -1.08
CA ASP A 21 13.17 -8.79 0.05
C ASP A 21 13.90 -7.46 0.02
N ILE A 22 13.24 -6.41 0.43
CA ILE A 22 13.85 -5.09 0.61
C ILE A 22 14.91 -5.11 1.73
N ALA A 23 14.83 -6.09 2.62
CA ALA A 23 15.69 -6.16 3.80
C ALA A 23 17.10 -6.68 3.51
N SER A 24 17.29 -7.43 2.42
CA SER A 24 18.57 -8.10 2.14
C SER A 24 19.68 -7.20 1.63
N GLY A 25 19.37 -5.99 1.21
CA GLY A 25 20.35 -5.11 0.56
C GLY A 25 20.81 -5.59 -0.81
N ASN A 26 20.27 -6.70 -1.31
CA ASN A 26 20.57 -7.25 -2.64
C ASN A 26 19.85 -6.52 -3.78
N MET A 27 19.38 -5.32 -3.52
CA MET A 27 18.66 -4.48 -4.50
C MET A 27 19.51 -4.07 -5.71
N LEU A 28 20.80 -4.37 -5.72
CA LEU A 28 21.72 -3.89 -6.76
C LEU A 28 21.83 -4.80 -7.98
N GLY A 29 21.26 -6.00 -7.95
CA GLY A 29 21.52 -7.00 -9.00
C GLY A 29 20.45 -7.17 -10.08
N ASN A 30 19.15 -7.10 -9.74
CA ASN A 30 18.07 -7.44 -10.67
C ASN A 30 16.80 -6.61 -10.39
N TRP A 31 16.84 -5.33 -10.70
CA TRP A 31 15.68 -4.44 -10.59
C TRP A 31 14.58 -4.86 -11.55
N ARG A 32 13.46 -5.33 -11.00
CA ARG A 32 12.23 -5.49 -11.76
C ARG A 32 11.38 -4.21 -11.65
N PRO A 33 10.63 -3.83 -12.67
CA PRO A 33 9.74 -2.66 -12.62
C PRO A 33 8.70 -2.72 -11.50
N ASP A 34 8.22 -3.91 -11.16
CA ASP A 34 7.32 -4.19 -10.06
C ASP A 34 7.92 -3.84 -8.68
N GLU A 35 9.22 -4.06 -8.51
CA GLU A 35 9.92 -3.71 -7.27
C GLU A 35 9.85 -2.21 -6.96
N ILE A 36 9.99 -1.37 -7.97
CA ILE A 36 9.88 0.09 -7.81
C ILE A 36 8.48 0.47 -7.33
N THR A 37 7.44 -0.19 -7.83
CA THR A 37 6.05 0.02 -7.40
C THR A 37 5.89 -0.23 -5.91
N HIS A 38 6.39 -1.36 -5.42
CA HIS A 38 6.33 -1.69 -4.00
C HIS A 38 7.10 -0.69 -3.14
N MET A 39 8.32 -0.36 -3.52
CA MET A 39 9.16 0.61 -2.80
C MET A 39 8.49 1.98 -2.72
N THR A 40 7.94 2.46 -3.82
CA THR A 40 7.27 3.77 -3.87
C THR A 40 6.09 3.82 -2.91
N ARG A 41 5.32 2.74 -2.77
CA ARG A 41 4.22 2.64 -1.80
C ARG A 41 4.72 2.68 -0.36
N TYR A 42 5.68 1.83 -0.03
CA TYR A 42 6.22 1.75 1.34
C TYR A 42 6.90 3.05 1.76
N ASP A 43 7.58 3.70 0.84
CA ASP A 43 8.21 5.00 1.06
C ASP A 43 7.17 6.10 1.29
N LYS A 44 6.10 6.10 0.49
CA LYS A 44 5.00 7.05 0.66
C LYS A 44 4.29 6.89 2.00
N ILE A 45 3.99 5.65 2.42
CA ILE A 45 3.36 5.40 3.73
C ILE A 45 4.32 5.81 4.86
N SER A 46 5.61 5.49 4.74
CA SER A 46 6.62 5.91 5.72
C SER A 46 6.68 7.43 5.87
N SER A 47 6.65 8.16 4.76
CA SER A 47 6.59 9.63 4.77
C SER A 47 5.32 10.14 5.45
N LEU A 48 4.16 9.53 5.15
CA LEU A 48 2.90 9.89 5.78
C LEU A 48 2.89 9.63 7.30
N CYS A 49 3.52 8.55 7.77
CA CYS A 49 3.69 8.33 9.21
C CYS A 49 4.44 9.47 9.88
N ILE A 50 5.54 9.92 9.26
CA ILE A 50 6.35 11.03 9.77
C ILE A 50 5.57 12.34 9.73
N GLU A 51 4.85 12.60 8.65
CA GLU A 51 4.01 13.80 8.49
C GLU A 51 2.89 13.83 9.54
N GLU A 52 2.20 12.70 9.77
CA GLU A 52 1.13 12.61 10.77
C GLU A 52 1.67 12.77 12.20
N ALA A 53 2.80 12.16 12.54
CA ALA A 53 3.42 12.36 13.85
C ALA A 53 3.79 13.83 14.09
N LYS A 54 4.33 14.51 13.08
CA LYS A 54 4.62 15.95 13.13
C LYS A 54 3.34 16.78 13.27
N ARG A 55 2.30 16.47 12.50
CA ARG A 55 1.01 17.18 12.54
C ARG A 55 0.36 17.07 13.90
N LEU A 56 0.43 15.90 14.53
CA LEU A 56 -0.16 15.63 15.85
C LEU A 56 0.75 16.07 17.02
N GLY A 57 2.03 16.34 16.76
CA GLY A 57 3.02 16.69 17.80
C GLY A 57 3.34 15.53 18.74
N ARG A 58 3.08 14.29 18.33
CA ARG A 58 3.34 13.06 19.09
C ARG A 58 3.51 11.86 18.17
N PRO A 59 4.13 10.76 18.66
CA PRO A 59 4.08 9.49 17.96
C PRO A 59 2.64 9.01 17.72
N ILE A 60 2.42 8.24 16.66
CA ILE A 60 1.09 7.79 16.20
C ILE A 60 0.88 6.30 16.45
N ASP A 61 -0.39 5.94 16.68
CA ASP A 61 -0.84 4.56 16.73
C ASP A 61 -1.29 4.14 15.33
N VAL A 62 -0.79 3.01 14.83
CA VAL A 62 -1.03 2.60 13.45
C VAL A 62 -1.58 1.17 13.34
N LEU A 63 -2.40 0.95 12.31
CA LEU A 63 -2.96 -0.34 11.93
C LEU A 63 -2.66 -0.63 10.46
N GLU A 64 -2.12 -1.81 10.17
CA GLU A 64 -1.88 -2.34 8.83
C GLU A 64 -2.71 -3.61 8.60
N ALA A 65 -3.63 -3.58 7.62
CA ALA A 65 -4.34 -4.76 7.17
C ALA A 65 -3.65 -5.37 5.95
N GLY A 66 -3.39 -6.68 5.98
CA GLY A 66 -2.54 -7.36 5.01
C GLY A 66 -1.08 -7.00 5.21
N CYS A 67 -0.59 -7.12 6.45
CA CYS A 67 0.74 -6.61 6.81
C CYS A 67 1.89 -7.41 6.18
N GLY A 68 1.65 -8.64 5.73
CA GLY A 68 2.66 -9.48 5.12
C GLY A 68 3.96 -9.51 5.93
N GLU A 69 5.06 -9.14 5.28
CA GLU A 69 6.37 -9.08 5.94
C GLU A 69 6.68 -7.72 6.58
N ILE A 70 5.62 -6.91 6.87
CA ILE A 70 5.71 -5.61 7.56
C ILE A 70 6.71 -4.62 6.92
N TRP A 71 6.70 -4.56 5.59
CA TRP A 71 7.67 -3.79 4.82
C TRP A 71 7.70 -2.30 5.15
N VAL A 72 6.54 -1.70 5.42
CA VAL A 72 6.45 -0.27 5.81
C VAL A 72 7.23 -0.02 7.10
N LEU A 73 7.04 -0.88 8.11
CA LEU A 73 7.73 -0.72 9.38
C LEU A 73 9.24 -0.96 9.26
N ARG A 74 9.63 -1.93 8.42
CA ARG A 74 11.04 -2.18 8.08
C ARG A 74 11.66 -1.00 7.35
N ASN A 75 10.92 -0.37 6.43
CA ASN A 75 11.38 0.82 5.72
C ASN A 75 11.59 2.01 6.67
N LEU A 76 10.63 2.26 7.57
CA LEU A 76 10.77 3.27 8.62
C LEU A 76 12.02 3.04 9.47
N TYR A 77 12.24 1.81 9.90
CA TYR A 77 13.39 1.46 10.73
C TYR A 77 14.73 1.59 10.01
N LYS A 78 14.83 1.11 8.76
CA LYS A 78 16.10 1.02 8.02
C LYS A 78 16.40 2.25 7.18
N ALA A 79 15.46 2.70 6.36
CA ALA A 79 15.69 3.80 5.43
C ALA A 79 15.56 5.17 6.10
N TYR A 80 14.58 5.33 6.98
CA TYR A 80 14.36 6.60 7.68
C TYR A 80 15.05 6.67 9.05
N THR A 81 15.72 5.59 9.47
CA THR A 81 16.41 5.51 10.77
C THR A 81 15.53 5.95 11.94
N VAL A 82 14.23 5.72 11.84
CA VAL A 82 13.27 6.04 12.88
C VAL A 82 13.61 5.22 14.12
N LYS A 83 14.04 5.90 15.15
CA LYS A 83 14.35 5.30 16.44
C LYS A 83 13.05 5.13 17.24
N LYS A 84 13.14 4.29 18.28
CA LYS A 84 12.07 4.00 19.20
C LYS A 84 11.19 5.24 19.50
N SER A 85 9.91 5.11 19.30
CA SER A 85 8.84 6.02 19.76
C SER A 85 8.82 7.46 19.21
N ASP A 86 9.66 7.82 18.25
CA ASP A 86 9.64 9.20 17.76
C ASP A 86 8.53 9.44 16.72
N VAL A 87 8.14 8.39 15.99
CA VAL A 87 7.11 8.46 14.95
C VAL A 87 5.95 7.50 15.24
N ILE A 88 6.23 6.26 15.61
CA ILE A 88 5.23 5.23 15.89
C ILE A 88 5.19 4.94 17.39
N ALA A 89 4.03 5.13 18.00
CA ALA A 89 3.77 4.78 19.40
C ALA A 89 3.43 3.29 19.56
N SER A 90 2.57 2.79 18.66
CA SER A 90 2.22 1.37 18.59
C SER A 90 1.93 0.97 17.14
N TYR A 91 2.25 -0.28 16.80
CA TYR A 91 1.96 -0.90 15.52
C TYR A 91 1.10 -2.14 15.71
N ARG A 92 0.01 -2.21 14.95
CA ARG A 92 -0.82 -3.40 14.81
C ARG A 92 -0.79 -3.86 13.36
N GLY A 93 -0.35 -5.08 13.11
CA GLY A 93 -0.44 -5.75 11.82
C GLY A 93 -1.48 -6.85 11.88
N VAL A 94 -2.26 -7.00 10.81
CA VAL A 94 -3.23 -8.09 10.65
C VAL A 94 -2.95 -8.78 9.32
N ASP A 95 -2.84 -10.10 9.33
CA ASP A 95 -2.66 -10.89 8.10
C ASP A 95 -3.30 -12.26 8.23
N ILE A 96 -3.70 -12.85 7.11
CA ILE A 96 -4.22 -14.21 7.06
C ILE A 96 -3.08 -15.25 7.06
N ASP A 97 -1.88 -14.88 6.56
CA ASP A 97 -0.76 -15.79 6.44
C ASP A 97 0.12 -15.78 7.70
N PRO A 98 0.17 -16.88 8.49
CA PRO A 98 1.03 -16.96 9.66
C PRO A 98 2.53 -16.81 9.34
N ALA A 99 2.94 -16.87 8.08
CA ALA A 99 4.31 -16.60 7.67
C ALA A 99 4.75 -15.15 7.95
N CYS A 100 3.81 -14.22 8.14
CA CYS A 100 4.10 -12.84 8.55
C CYS A 100 4.78 -12.76 9.93
N LEU A 101 4.61 -13.77 10.77
CA LEU A 101 5.26 -13.85 12.08
C LEU A 101 6.75 -14.19 12.02
N ASN A 102 7.24 -14.64 10.87
CA ASN A 102 8.62 -15.09 10.73
C ASN A 102 9.59 -13.92 10.55
N GLU A 103 10.62 -13.86 11.37
CA GLU A 103 11.76 -12.97 11.10
C GLU A 103 12.64 -13.60 10.02
N LYS A 104 12.84 -12.87 8.94
CA LYS A 104 13.66 -13.27 7.81
C LYS A 104 14.78 -12.25 7.58
N GLN A 105 15.94 -12.74 7.21
CA GLN A 105 17.02 -11.94 6.65
C GLN A 105 17.16 -12.30 5.16
N GLY A 106 16.47 -11.56 4.34
CA GLY A 106 16.47 -11.82 2.92
C GLY A 106 15.71 -13.09 2.53
N TYR A 107 16.18 -13.76 1.48
CA TYR A 107 15.62 -15.04 1.02
C TYR A 107 16.03 -16.23 1.90
N SER A 108 16.65 -15.98 3.06
CA SER A 108 17.05 -17.02 4.00
C SER A 108 15.86 -17.67 4.69
N SER A 109 16.11 -18.85 5.25
CA SER A 109 15.15 -19.50 6.14
C SER A 109 14.84 -18.59 7.33
N PRO A 110 13.63 -18.67 7.92
CA PRO A 110 13.28 -17.91 9.11
C PRO A 110 14.32 -18.08 10.21
N THR A 111 14.75 -16.97 10.81
CA THR A 111 15.72 -16.96 11.91
C THR A 111 15.06 -16.91 13.29
N GLY A 112 13.72 -16.78 13.34
CA GLY A 112 12.93 -16.68 14.55
C GLY A 112 11.58 -16.03 14.29
N LEU A 113 10.97 -15.50 15.33
CA LEU A 113 9.73 -14.73 15.22
C LEU A 113 10.03 -13.23 15.21
N VAL A 114 9.36 -12.49 14.34
CA VAL A 114 9.51 -11.04 14.25
C VAL A 114 9.16 -10.33 15.55
N GLN A 115 8.17 -10.85 16.27
CA GLN A 115 7.73 -10.32 17.57
C GLN A 115 8.81 -10.41 18.66
N ASP A 116 9.79 -11.29 18.50
CA ASP A 116 10.91 -11.43 19.43
C ASP A 116 12.05 -10.47 19.13
N SER A 117 12.09 -9.91 17.93
CA SER A 117 13.16 -9.01 17.52
C SER A 117 13.12 -7.68 18.28
N THR A 118 14.29 -7.18 18.65
CA THR A 118 14.41 -5.93 19.40
C THR A 118 13.90 -4.73 18.58
N TRP A 119 14.08 -4.73 17.27
CA TRP A 119 13.66 -3.63 16.42
C TRP A 119 12.12 -3.54 16.34
N PHE A 120 11.42 -4.66 16.28
CA PHE A 120 9.97 -4.70 16.24
C PHE A 120 9.33 -4.28 17.59
N LYS A 121 9.93 -4.74 18.69
CA LYS A 121 9.54 -4.30 20.05
C LYS A 121 9.70 -2.81 20.27
N ASN A 122 10.62 -2.16 19.57
CA ASN A 122 10.80 -0.72 19.62
C ASN A 122 9.57 0.06 19.10
N PHE A 123 8.76 -0.54 18.26
CA PHE A 123 7.50 0.02 17.76
C PHE A 123 6.27 -0.42 18.57
N ASN A 124 6.47 -1.06 19.72
CA ASN A 124 5.37 -1.67 20.47
C ASN A 124 4.46 -2.50 19.56
N GLY A 125 5.12 -3.33 18.70
CA GLY A 125 4.49 -4.04 17.60
C GLY A 125 3.76 -5.30 18.04
N GLN A 126 2.63 -5.56 17.42
CA GLN A 126 1.89 -6.81 17.52
C GLN A 126 1.34 -7.18 16.15
N ILE A 127 1.32 -8.48 15.84
CA ILE A 127 0.73 -9.04 14.62
C ILE A 127 -0.32 -10.07 15.04
N ASP A 128 -1.51 -9.94 14.48
CA ASP A 128 -2.62 -10.85 14.70
C ASP A 128 -2.91 -11.64 13.40
N ILE A 129 -3.10 -12.94 13.54
CA ILE A 129 -3.47 -13.80 12.41
C ILE A 129 -4.98 -13.82 12.32
N GLN A 130 -5.49 -13.21 11.26
CA GLN A 130 -6.93 -13.01 11.11
C GLN A 130 -7.34 -13.02 9.63
N ASP A 131 -8.38 -13.77 9.33
CA ASP A 131 -9.07 -13.73 8.04
C ASP A 131 -10.16 -12.64 8.09
N LEU A 132 -9.92 -11.51 7.46
CA LEU A 132 -10.85 -10.37 7.43
C LEU A 132 -12.14 -10.66 6.64
N THR A 133 -12.19 -11.74 5.86
CA THR A 133 -13.42 -12.18 5.18
C THR A 133 -14.34 -12.97 6.11
N VAL A 134 -13.80 -13.51 7.18
CA VAL A 134 -14.54 -14.30 8.20
C VAL A 134 -14.80 -13.46 9.45
N ASN A 135 -13.79 -12.74 9.90
CA ASN A 135 -13.87 -11.85 11.05
C ASN A 135 -13.34 -10.45 10.66
N PRO A 136 -14.22 -9.53 10.28
CA PRO A 136 -13.83 -8.19 9.85
C PRO A 136 -13.53 -7.22 11.00
N VAL A 137 -13.64 -7.65 12.26
CA VAL A 137 -13.53 -6.78 13.44
C VAL A 137 -12.11 -6.82 13.97
N PHE A 138 -11.45 -5.68 14.04
CA PHE A 138 -10.14 -5.54 14.70
C PHE A 138 -10.29 -5.56 16.22
N ASP A 139 -9.47 -6.35 16.90
CA ASP A 139 -9.42 -6.36 18.37
C ASP A 139 -8.71 -5.10 18.91
N LEU A 140 -9.33 -3.96 18.66
CA LEU A 140 -8.86 -2.64 19.04
C LEU A 140 -10.01 -1.78 19.57
N PRO A 141 -9.76 -0.89 20.55
CA PRO A 141 -10.75 0.06 21.01
C PRO A 141 -11.20 1.05 19.92
N ASP A 142 -12.40 1.59 20.06
CA ASP A 142 -12.86 2.71 19.22
C ASP A 142 -11.91 3.91 19.33
N ASN A 143 -11.68 4.59 18.21
CA ASN A 143 -10.87 5.79 18.18
C ASN A 143 -9.46 5.63 18.81
N SER A 144 -8.81 4.49 18.56
CA SER A 144 -7.50 4.16 19.11
C SER A 144 -6.35 4.33 18.10
N ILE A 145 -6.65 4.41 16.80
CA ILE A 145 -5.68 4.45 15.71
C ILE A 145 -5.66 5.83 15.07
N ASP A 146 -4.47 6.34 14.76
CA ASP A 146 -4.25 7.61 14.05
C ASP A 146 -4.14 7.41 12.54
N PHE A 147 -3.52 6.32 12.12
CA PHE A 147 -3.30 6.02 10.71
C PHE A 147 -3.52 4.53 10.41
N PHE A 148 -4.43 4.25 9.51
CA PHE A 148 -4.71 2.92 8.97
C PHE A 148 -4.22 2.83 7.53
N TRP A 149 -3.57 1.72 7.16
CA TRP A 149 -3.26 1.45 5.77
C TRP A 149 -3.46 0.00 5.39
N THR A 150 -3.71 -0.20 4.11
CA THR A 150 -3.78 -1.50 3.46
C THR A 150 -3.19 -1.41 2.06
N THR A 151 -2.40 -2.39 1.68
CA THR A 151 -1.72 -2.43 0.38
C THR A 151 -1.88 -3.81 -0.24
N GLU A 152 -2.42 -3.87 -1.45
CA GLU A 152 -2.58 -5.12 -2.21
C GLU A 152 -3.36 -6.19 -1.42
N VAL A 153 -4.54 -5.82 -0.96
CA VAL A 153 -5.42 -6.72 -0.17
C VAL A 153 -6.81 -6.79 -0.78
N ILE A 154 -7.38 -5.65 -1.14
CA ILE A 154 -8.79 -5.60 -1.54
C ILE A 154 -9.06 -6.37 -2.84
N GLU A 155 -8.09 -6.49 -3.74
CA GLU A 155 -8.16 -7.27 -4.97
C GLU A 155 -8.31 -8.79 -4.73
N HIS A 156 -7.89 -9.25 -3.56
CA HIS A 156 -8.00 -10.66 -3.14
C HIS A 156 -9.31 -10.96 -2.40
N MET A 157 -10.18 -9.95 -2.22
CA MET A 157 -11.43 -10.08 -1.47
C MET A 157 -12.66 -9.96 -2.37
N ASN A 158 -13.72 -10.71 -2.06
CA ASN A 158 -15.02 -10.43 -2.64
C ASN A 158 -15.52 -9.07 -2.15
N ARG A 159 -16.13 -8.30 -3.05
CA ARG A 159 -16.62 -6.93 -2.79
C ARG A 159 -17.57 -6.82 -1.60
N GLU A 160 -18.31 -7.89 -1.31
CA GLU A 160 -19.26 -7.96 -0.19
C GLU A 160 -18.59 -7.89 1.19
N PHE A 161 -17.32 -8.28 1.30
CA PHE A 161 -16.58 -8.27 2.57
C PHE A 161 -15.89 -6.92 2.84
N ILE A 162 -15.60 -6.15 1.80
CA ILE A 162 -14.81 -4.91 1.92
C ILE A 162 -15.51 -3.89 2.82
N GLN A 163 -16.84 -3.74 2.72
CA GLN A 163 -17.57 -2.78 3.53
C GLN A 163 -17.39 -3.04 5.03
N ALA A 164 -17.52 -4.30 5.45
CA ALA A 164 -17.54 -4.64 6.87
C ALA A 164 -16.23 -4.29 7.58
N TRP A 165 -15.08 -4.64 6.99
CA TRP A 165 -13.80 -4.32 7.63
C TRP A 165 -13.38 -2.85 7.46
N LEU A 166 -13.84 -2.16 6.38
CA LEU A 166 -13.65 -0.71 6.27
C LEU A 166 -14.50 0.06 7.29
N ASP A 167 -15.71 -0.42 7.59
CA ASP A 167 -16.54 0.13 8.66
C ASP A 167 -15.86 -0.03 10.03
N ASP A 168 -15.23 -1.18 10.26
CA ASP A 168 -14.49 -1.41 11.49
C ASP A 168 -13.17 -0.61 11.54
N ALA A 169 -12.46 -0.46 10.42
CA ALA A 169 -11.34 0.45 10.32
C ALA A 169 -11.76 1.90 10.65
N ASN A 170 -12.96 2.31 10.21
CA ASN A 170 -13.52 3.61 10.59
C ASN A 170 -13.84 3.70 12.09
N ARG A 171 -14.30 2.63 12.72
CA ARG A 171 -14.56 2.56 14.16
C ARG A 171 -13.28 2.81 14.97
N VAL A 172 -12.22 2.08 14.62
CA VAL A 172 -10.94 2.18 15.36
C VAL A 172 -10.16 3.45 15.07
N LEU A 173 -10.36 4.09 13.91
CA LEU A 173 -9.72 5.36 13.57
C LEU A 173 -10.25 6.51 14.42
N ARG A 174 -9.33 7.34 14.94
CA ARG A 174 -9.67 8.60 15.61
C ARG A 174 -10.29 9.60 14.62
N PRO A 175 -11.16 10.50 15.08
CA PRO A 175 -11.56 11.67 14.29
C PRO A 175 -10.31 12.41 13.76
N GLY A 176 -10.30 12.75 12.47
CA GLY A 176 -9.13 13.30 11.81
C GLY A 176 -8.02 12.29 11.48
N GLY A 177 -8.24 10.99 11.72
CA GLY A 177 -7.30 9.93 11.38
C GLY A 177 -7.15 9.74 9.86
N LEU A 178 -5.98 9.26 9.45
CA LEU A 178 -5.61 9.04 8.05
C LEU A 178 -5.85 7.60 7.64
N ILE A 179 -6.23 7.41 6.39
CA ILE A 179 -6.30 6.10 5.74
C ILE A 179 -5.55 6.12 4.40
N TYR A 180 -4.86 5.03 4.10
CA TYR A 180 -4.21 4.80 2.82
C TYR A 180 -4.65 3.43 2.29
N VAL A 181 -5.22 3.42 1.09
CA VAL A 181 -5.64 2.18 0.42
C VAL A 181 -4.96 2.12 -0.94
N SER A 182 -4.18 1.08 -1.20
CA SER A 182 -3.63 0.85 -2.53
C SER A 182 -4.00 -0.53 -3.07
N THR A 183 -4.18 -0.59 -4.38
CA THR A 183 -4.51 -1.80 -5.13
C THR A 183 -4.08 -1.63 -6.59
N PRO A 184 -3.93 -2.70 -7.37
CA PRO A 184 -3.74 -2.60 -8.80
C PRO A 184 -4.81 -1.76 -9.48
N ASN A 185 -4.39 -1.01 -10.48
CA ASN A 185 -5.28 -0.20 -11.29
C ASN A 185 -5.61 -0.93 -12.59
N HIS A 186 -6.80 -1.52 -12.64
CA HIS A 186 -7.28 -2.22 -13.82
C HIS A 186 -7.39 -1.28 -15.00
N ASP A 187 -6.87 -1.69 -16.12
CA ASP A 187 -6.78 -0.82 -17.28
C ASP A 187 -7.92 -0.94 -18.27
N GLY A 188 -8.90 -1.79 -17.96
CA GLY A 188 -9.98 -2.10 -18.88
C GLY A 188 -9.52 -3.01 -20.04
N SER A 189 -8.29 -3.53 -20.01
CA SER A 189 -7.87 -4.57 -20.92
C SER A 189 -8.67 -5.85 -20.66
N ASN A 190 -8.84 -6.69 -21.68
CA ASN A 190 -9.43 -8.01 -21.51
C ASN A 190 -8.41 -9.04 -21.03
N ASP A 191 -7.28 -8.60 -20.51
CA ASP A 191 -6.24 -9.48 -20.01
C ASP A 191 -6.74 -10.26 -18.79
N LYS A 192 -6.36 -11.51 -18.74
CA LYS A 192 -6.70 -12.38 -17.62
C LYS A 192 -6.08 -11.82 -16.34
N LEU A 193 -6.91 -11.63 -15.31
CA LEU A 193 -6.42 -11.24 -13.99
C LEU A 193 -5.41 -12.27 -13.46
N PRO A 194 -4.45 -11.86 -12.60
CA PRO A 194 -3.63 -12.78 -11.84
C PRO A 194 -4.48 -13.84 -11.14
N GLU A 195 -3.94 -15.05 -10.94
CA GLU A 195 -4.72 -16.18 -10.42
C GLU A 195 -5.22 -15.95 -8.99
N ASP A 196 -4.53 -15.10 -8.25
CA ASP A 196 -4.82 -14.75 -6.87
C ASP A 196 -5.72 -13.50 -6.74
N HIS A 197 -5.99 -12.77 -7.83
CA HIS A 197 -6.90 -11.64 -7.80
C HIS A 197 -8.35 -12.08 -8.06
N ILE A 198 -9.24 -11.65 -7.21
CA ILE A 198 -10.69 -11.88 -7.38
C ILE A 198 -11.27 -10.77 -8.25
N TYR A 199 -10.84 -9.53 -8.01
CA TYR A 199 -11.31 -8.38 -8.75
C TYR A 199 -10.28 -7.24 -8.70
N GLU A 200 -10.03 -6.60 -9.83
CA GLU A 200 -9.29 -5.34 -9.91
C GLU A 200 -10.20 -4.22 -10.39
N TRP A 201 -10.15 -3.10 -9.71
CA TRP A 201 -10.93 -1.91 -10.05
C TRP A 201 -10.24 -1.05 -11.07
N GLY A 202 -11.03 -0.47 -11.97
CA GLY A 202 -10.59 0.71 -12.72
C GLY A 202 -10.49 1.93 -11.81
N PHE A 203 -9.66 2.90 -12.21
CA PHE A 203 -9.38 4.11 -11.43
C PHE A 203 -10.66 4.83 -10.96
N GLU A 204 -11.56 5.17 -11.89
CA GLU A 204 -12.80 5.89 -11.57
C GLU A 204 -13.81 5.01 -10.83
N GLU A 205 -13.79 3.71 -11.07
CA GLU A 205 -14.64 2.76 -10.37
C GLU A 205 -14.27 2.70 -8.88
N LEU A 206 -12.99 2.50 -8.57
CA LEU A 206 -12.55 2.41 -7.18
C LEU A 206 -12.75 3.74 -6.44
N LYS A 207 -12.49 4.86 -7.08
CA LYS A 207 -12.75 6.19 -6.53
C LYS A 207 -14.21 6.35 -6.09
N LYS A 208 -15.14 5.88 -6.93
CA LYS A 208 -16.57 5.89 -6.65
C LYS A 208 -16.93 4.92 -5.51
N GLU A 209 -16.41 3.71 -5.54
CA GLU A 209 -16.65 2.68 -4.53
C GLU A 209 -16.10 3.13 -3.15
N LEU A 210 -14.88 3.62 -3.09
CA LEU A 210 -14.29 4.13 -1.84
C LEU A 210 -15.11 5.29 -1.27
N THR A 211 -15.61 6.20 -2.10
CA THR A 211 -16.49 7.28 -1.65
C THR A 211 -17.78 6.74 -1.02
N ARG A 212 -18.28 5.61 -1.52
CA ARG A 212 -19.46 4.93 -0.99
C ARG A 212 -19.15 4.19 0.32
N TYR A 213 -18.01 3.48 0.39
CA TYR A 213 -17.60 2.70 1.57
C TYR A 213 -17.16 3.59 2.73
N THR A 214 -16.65 4.77 2.45
CA THR A 214 -16.04 5.66 3.45
C THR A 214 -16.95 6.82 3.82
N ARG A 215 -18.17 6.52 4.25
CA ARG A 215 -19.10 7.54 4.74
C ARG A 215 -18.47 8.29 5.92
N GLY A 216 -18.38 9.63 5.80
CA GLY A 216 -17.76 10.45 6.82
C GLY A 216 -16.24 10.69 6.63
N TRP A 217 -15.66 10.19 5.55
CA TRP A 217 -14.29 10.50 5.16
C TRP A 217 -14.28 11.45 3.95
N PHE A 218 -13.15 12.08 3.72
CA PHE A 218 -12.94 12.85 2.51
C PHE A 218 -11.62 12.46 1.86
N LEU A 219 -11.62 12.44 0.53
CA LEU A 219 -10.43 12.18 -0.27
C LEU A 219 -9.48 13.38 -0.18
N GLN A 220 -8.24 13.14 0.27
CA GLN A 220 -7.20 14.16 0.29
C GLN A 220 -6.41 14.18 -1.01
N SER A 221 -5.96 13.02 -1.46
CA SER A 221 -5.19 12.88 -2.70
C SER A 221 -5.25 11.46 -3.23
N VAL A 222 -4.93 11.31 -4.50
CA VAL A 222 -4.64 10.03 -5.13
C VAL A 222 -3.21 10.10 -5.65
N VAL A 223 -2.44 9.05 -5.46
CA VAL A 223 -1.07 8.94 -5.97
C VAL A 223 -0.92 7.64 -6.74
N GLY A 224 -0.32 7.72 -7.92
CA GLY A 224 0.11 6.56 -8.66
C GLY A 224 1.50 6.12 -8.19
N THR A 225 1.84 4.87 -8.42
CA THR A 225 3.13 4.33 -8.02
C THR A 225 4.12 4.26 -9.16
N PHE A 226 3.64 3.87 -10.35
CA PHE A 226 4.49 3.65 -11.51
C PHE A 226 3.69 3.71 -12.81
N ALA A 227 3.90 4.74 -13.62
CA ALA A 227 3.13 4.97 -14.84
C ALA A 227 3.38 3.91 -15.92
N GLN A 228 2.32 3.46 -16.56
CA GLN A 228 2.37 2.61 -17.76
C GLN A 228 2.69 3.47 -18.98
N MET A 229 3.86 3.26 -19.59
CA MET A 229 4.34 4.12 -20.68
C MET A 229 3.38 4.25 -21.88
N PRO A 230 2.74 3.17 -22.37
CA PRO A 230 1.77 3.31 -23.46
C PRO A 230 0.58 4.20 -23.11
N LYS A 231 0.06 4.07 -21.89
CA LYS A 231 -1.06 4.88 -21.39
C LYS A 231 -0.65 6.33 -21.13
N LEU A 232 0.54 6.54 -20.56
CA LEU A 232 1.09 7.87 -20.35
C LEU A 232 1.23 8.61 -21.69
N LYS A 233 1.81 7.97 -22.71
CA LYS A 233 1.91 8.54 -24.06
C LYS A 233 0.54 8.85 -24.65
N ALA A 234 -0.44 7.95 -24.48
CA ALA A 234 -1.79 8.19 -24.98
C ALA A 234 -2.50 9.33 -24.23
N ALA A 235 -2.29 9.47 -22.92
CA ALA A 235 -2.82 10.58 -22.13
C ALA A 235 -2.18 11.92 -22.57
N MET A 236 -0.87 11.95 -22.74
CA MET A 236 -0.13 13.13 -23.18
C MET A 236 -0.44 13.53 -24.65
N SER A 237 -0.88 12.60 -25.49
CA SER A 237 -1.19 12.89 -26.91
C SER A 237 -2.62 13.39 -27.15
N LYS A 238 -3.51 13.30 -26.17
CA LYS A 238 -4.92 13.65 -26.34
C LYS A 238 -5.18 15.16 -26.50
N ASP A 239 -4.29 15.99 -25.96
CA ASP A 239 -4.45 17.45 -25.92
C ASP A 239 -3.30 18.17 -26.63
N ASN A 240 -2.91 17.69 -27.82
CA ASN A 240 -1.75 18.15 -28.60
C ASN A 240 -1.78 19.61 -29.04
N GLU A 241 -2.83 20.37 -28.73
CA GLU A 241 -2.93 21.79 -29.12
C GLU A 241 -2.55 22.75 -27.97
N ASP A 242 -2.36 22.25 -26.75
CA ASP A 242 -2.06 23.07 -25.57
C ASP A 242 -0.53 23.28 -25.43
N ALA A 243 -0.11 24.53 -25.34
CA ALA A 243 1.31 24.89 -25.17
C ALA A 243 1.89 24.40 -23.84
N GLU A 244 1.07 24.25 -22.79
CA GLU A 244 1.50 23.70 -21.50
C GLU A 244 1.87 22.22 -21.60
N TRP A 245 1.14 21.44 -22.39
CA TRP A 245 1.44 20.03 -22.62
C TRP A 245 2.75 19.81 -23.34
N ARG A 246 3.09 20.66 -24.36
CA ARG A 246 4.37 20.58 -25.06
C ARG A 246 5.53 20.88 -24.13
N LEU A 247 5.37 21.87 -23.26
CA LEU A 247 6.40 22.20 -22.26
C LEU A 247 6.60 21.06 -21.26
N MET A 248 5.55 20.39 -20.86
CA MET A 248 5.64 19.20 -19.99
C MET A 248 6.29 18.02 -20.71
N GLU A 249 5.96 17.78 -21.97
CA GLU A 249 6.56 16.73 -22.79
C GLU A 249 8.08 16.93 -22.91
N ASP A 250 8.53 18.14 -23.25
CA ASP A 250 9.95 18.49 -23.31
C ASP A 250 10.65 18.29 -21.95
N GLN A 251 9.99 18.63 -20.85
CA GLN A 251 10.52 18.42 -19.51
C GLN A 251 10.62 16.94 -19.15
N PHE A 252 9.63 16.12 -19.52
CA PHE A 252 9.67 14.68 -19.31
C PHE A 252 10.75 13.99 -20.14
N GLU A 253 10.96 14.43 -21.38
CA GLU A 253 12.06 13.92 -22.20
C GLU A 253 13.41 14.25 -21.58
N LEU A 254 13.62 15.48 -21.12
CA LEU A 254 14.83 15.89 -20.41
C LEU A 254 15.07 15.08 -19.12
N LEU A 255 14.01 14.82 -18.36
CA LEU A 255 14.09 13.99 -17.15
C LEU A 255 14.43 12.53 -17.50
N GLN A 256 13.85 12.00 -18.57
CA GLN A 256 14.14 10.66 -19.06
C GLN A 256 15.59 10.52 -19.51
N GLU A 257 16.12 11.50 -20.25
CA GLU A 257 17.53 11.52 -20.67
C GLU A 257 18.48 11.60 -19.48
N ARG A 258 18.16 12.44 -18.49
CA ARG A 258 19.03 12.70 -17.34
C ARG A 258 19.00 11.59 -16.29
N TYR A 259 17.83 11.04 -16.00
CA TYR A 259 17.61 10.12 -14.87
C TYR A 259 17.16 8.73 -15.28
N GLY A 260 16.88 8.52 -16.56
CA GLY A 260 16.43 7.25 -17.10
C GLY A 260 14.90 7.06 -17.06
N LYS A 261 14.46 6.13 -17.90
CA LYS A 261 13.04 5.86 -18.16
C LYS A 261 12.25 5.43 -16.93
N GLN A 262 12.86 4.68 -16.01
CA GLN A 262 12.15 4.20 -14.84
C GLN A 262 11.86 5.32 -13.83
N PHE A 263 12.80 6.23 -13.65
CA PHE A 263 12.58 7.43 -12.84
C PHE A 263 11.43 8.28 -13.39
N LEU A 264 11.40 8.48 -14.71
CA LEU A 264 10.29 9.20 -15.34
C LEU A 264 8.93 8.59 -15.02
N ARG A 265 8.81 7.26 -15.05
CA ARG A 265 7.56 6.55 -14.74
C ARG A 265 7.09 6.76 -13.32
N VAL A 266 7.99 6.82 -12.36
CA VAL A 266 7.67 7.15 -10.96
C VAL A 266 7.20 8.60 -10.84
N VAL A 267 7.92 9.54 -11.43
CA VAL A 267 7.54 10.97 -11.39
C VAL A 267 6.21 11.20 -12.10
N ALA A 268 6.03 10.64 -13.30
CA ALA A 268 4.79 10.78 -14.06
C ALA A 268 3.57 10.21 -13.33
N ALA A 269 3.72 9.12 -12.57
CA ALA A 269 2.66 8.54 -11.79
C ALA A 269 2.09 9.49 -10.72
N THR A 270 2.87 10.46 -10.28
CA THR A 270 2.42 11.48 -9.33
C THR A 270 1.42 12.46 -9.96
N PHE A 271 1.60 12.77 -11.24
CA PHE A 271 0.75 13.71 -11.98
C PHE A 271 -0.41 13.01 -12.69
N PHE A 272 -0.22 11.76 -13.08
CA PHE A 272 -1.18 10.94 -13.83
C PHE A 272 -1.43 9.60 -13.12
N PRO A 273 -2.04 9.62 -11.93
CA PRO A 273 -2.28 8.39 -11.17
C PRO A 273 -3.16 7.39 -11.92
N GLU A 274 -4.08 7.86 -12.77
CA GLU A 274 -4.99 7.04 -13.57
C GLU A 274 -4.30 6.14 -14.59
N VAL A 275 -3.08 6.50 -15.01
CA VAL A 275 -2.28 5.68 -15.94
C VAL A 275 -1.22 4.83 -15.24
N SER A 276 -1.25 4.77 -13.92
CA SER A 276 -0.31 3.95 -13.13
C SER A 276 -0.74 2.49 -13.08
N ASN A 277 0.23 1.59 -12.86
CA ASN A 277 -0.05 0.17 -12.62
C ASN A 277 -0.85 -0.04 -11.35
N ASN A 278 -0.63 0.84 -10.39
CA ASN A 278 -1.16 0.75 -9.06
C ASN A 278 -1.42 2.14 -8.52
N CYS A 279 -2.54 2.33 -7.86
CA CYS A 279 -2.94 3.60 -7.29
C CYS A 279 -3.18 3.48 -5.79
N ALA A 280 -2.92 4.57 -5.10
CA ALA A 280 -3.23 4.71 -3.70
C ALA A 280 -4.14 5.91 -3.47
N TRP A 281 -5.22 5.67 -2.72
CA TRP A 281 -6.16 6.68 -2.25
C TRP A 281 -5.85 7.03 -0.81
N ILE A 282 -5.64 8.31 -0.57
CA ILE A 282 -5.37 8.86 0.75
C ILE A 282 -6.59 9.63 1.19
N LEU A 283 -7.24 9.14 2.24
CA LEU A 283 -8.46 9.70 2.77
C LEU A 283 -8.27 10.11 4.24
N ARG A 284 -9.13 10.99 4.71
CA ARG A 284 -9.12 11.42 6.11
C ARG A 284 -10.51 11.35 6.70
N LYS A 285 -10.62 10.75 7.90
CA LYS A 285 -11.85 10.74 8.68
C LYS A 285 -12.22 12.17 9.09
N LYS A 286 -13.48 12.55 8.96
CA LYS A 286 -13.97 13.85 9.45
C LYS A 286 -13.77 13.96 10.96
N PRO A 287 -13.49 15.15 11.47
CA PRO A 287 -13.41 15.42 12.90
C PRO A 287 -14.68 15.03 13.66
#